data_331b0d94b6790da9800ecb888f0abde9
#
_entry.id   331b0d94b6790da9800ecb888f0abde9
#
_cell.length_a   1.000
_cell.length_b   1.000
_cell.length_c   1.000
_cell.angle_alpha   90.00
_cell.angle_beta   90.00
_cell.angle_gamma   90.00
#
_symmetry.space_group_name_H-M   'P 1'
#
loop_
_entity.id
_entity.type
_entity.pdbx_description
1 polymer ?
#
loop_
_entity_poly.entity_id
_entity_poly.type
_entity_poly.pdbx_seq_one_letter_code
_entity_poly.pdbx_strand_id
1 'polypeptide(L)'
;MEALWIILGLLAAFLAVILLRAALFRPKKTAEQPRIEAEFDKDRAVEALRTLIRCKTVSDRNPALEDDAEFRKLIASLPALYPAVCARAPILQLADRGLLLRWEGRRHDAPTVLMAHYDVVPVEEGDWEKPPFDAVLEDGVLWGRGSLDTKVTFNGILTAADTLIAGGWTPENDVYLAFSGGEEINGQGAAHIVEYFQQHGIRPALVVDEGGAVVENAFPGVKQPCAVVGIAEKGLMDLEYRVVSGGGHASAPPPHTPVGVLAAACARVENHPFPMHLTKPAAEMFDTLGRHAGFGLRVVFANLWCFGPVLNAMCRKSGGELNALLRTTVAFTQMQGSKASNVLPPSASLVSNIRLNPEDTMDSAIARIRRTIGDERIELVKLRGMNPSPISETNCPAWDKVAAAISGTWPGSLVSPYLMVQCADARHYRDLSNHVYRFSAMDLTLDERRTIHGSNERIRVETACRAVEFYLRLIRQC
;
A
#
# COMPACT_ATOMS: atom_id res chain seq x y z
N MET A 1 -29.13 -50.12 4.87
CA MET A 1 -29.63 -49.17 5.88
C MET A 1 -28.51 -48.68 6.82
N GLU A 2 -27.65 -49.54 7.34
CA GLU A 2 -26.57 -49.17 8.24
C GLU A 2 -25.59 -48.15 7.62
N ALA A 3 -25.13 -48.34 6.38
CA ALA A 3 -24.25 -47.39 5.70
C ALA A 3 -24.84 -46.00 5.58
N LEU A 4 -26.16 -45.87 5.36
CA LEU A 4 -26.88 -44.60 5.31
C LEU A 4 -26.87 -43.88 6.67
N TRP A 5 -27.10 -44.61 7.77
CA TRP A 5 -27.05 -44.03 9.11
C TRP A 5 -25.65 -43.58 9.50
N ILE A 6 -24.60 -44.31 9.08
CA ILE A 6 -23.20 -43.91 9.28
C ILE A 6 -22.92 -42.61 8.52
N ILE A 7 -23.31 -42.51 7.25
CA ILE A 7 -23.08 -41.29 6.45
C ILE A 7 -23.83 -40.11 7.06
N LEU A 8 -25.08 -40.28 7.48
CA LEU A 8 -25.86 -39.22 8.14
C LEU A 8 -25.23 -38.79 9.47
N GLY A 9 -24.72 -39.75 10.25
CA GLY A 9 -24.03 -39.47 11.49
C GLY A 9 -22.74 -38.67 11.27
N LEU A 10 -21.94 -39.03 10.27
CA LEU A 10 -20.73 -38.31 9.89
C LEU A 10 -21.04 -36.88 9.39
N LEU A 11 -22.08 -36.71 8.59
CA LEU A 11 -22.54 -35.41 8.11
C LEU A 11 -23.02 -34.53 9.28
N ALA A 12 -23.80 -35.08 10.20
CA ALA A 12 -24.24 -34.36 11.39
C ALA A 12 -23.07 -33.92 12.27
N ALA A 13 -22.09 -34.81 12.50
CA ALA A 13 -20.87 -34.48 13.23
C ALA A 13 -20.04 -33.38 12.53
N PHE A 14 -19.89 -33.46 11.21
CA PHE A 14 -19.23 -32.44 10.42
C PHE A 14 -19.91 -31.07 10.53
N LEU A 15 -21.24 -31.01 10.38
CA LEU A 15 -22.03 -29.80 10.55
C LEU A 15 -21.91 -29.23 11.98
N ALA A 16 -21.97 -30.11 12.99
CA ALA A 16 -21.80 -29.72 14.38
C ALA A 16 -20.43 -29.06 14.64
N VAL A 17 -19.36 -29.62 14.09
CA VAL A 17 -18.00 -29.02 14.17
C VAL A 17 -17.97 -27.65 13.52
N ILE A 18 -18.52 -27.50 12.31
CA ILE A 18 -18.55 -26.22 11.59
C ILE A 18 -19.31 -25.16 12.40
N LEU A 19 -20.49 -25.49 12.91
CA LEU A 19 -21.32 -24.56 13.67
C LEU A 19 -20.70 -24.22 15.02
N LEU A 20 -20.12 -25.19 15.70
CA LEU A 20 -19.40 -24.95 16.97
C LEU A 20 -18.21 -24.01 16.78
N ARG A 21 -17.39 -24.26 15.76
CA ARG A 21 -16.27 -23.36 15.43
C ARG A 21 -16.76 -21.95 15.12
N ALA A 22 -17.83 -21.79 14.36
CA ALA A 22 -18.44 -20.49 14.07
C ALA A 22 -18.99 -19.80 15.33
N ALA A 23 -19.59 -20.56 16.25
CA ALA A 23 -20.10 -20.03 17.52
C ALA A 23 -18.98 -19.57 18.45
N LEU A 24 -17.83 -20.23 18.44
CA LEU A 24 -16.63 -19.87 19.20
C LEU A 24 -15.81 -18.77 18.53
N PHE A 25 -15.98 -18.57 17.21
CA PHE A 25 -15.28 -17.54 16.42
C PHE A 25 -15.91 -16.17 16.66
N ARG A 26 -15.67 -15.61 17.85
CA ARG A 26 -16.21 -14.34 18.33
C ARG A 26 -15.10 -13.30 18.45
N PRO A 27 -15.45 -11.98 18.48
CA PRO A 27 -14.50 -10.92 18.77
C PRO A 27 -13.67 -11.23 20.02
N LYS A 28 -12.37 -11.04 19.93
CA LYS A 28 -11.48 -11.12 21.11
C LYS A 28 -11.71 -9.87 21.95
N LYS A 29 -11.71 -9.99 23.27
CA LYS A 29 -11.71 -8.83 24.16
C LYS A 29 -10.38 -8.10 23.96
N THR A 30 -10.43 -6.88 23.49
CA THR A 30 -9.27 -5.98 23.46
C THR A 30 -9.25 -5.23 24.79
N ALA A 31 -8.08 -5.13 25.42
CA ALA A 31 -7.92 -4.26 26.58
C ALA A 31 -8.13 -2.82 26.11
N GLU A 32 -8.92 -2.03 26.87
CA GLU A 32 -8.99 -0.59 26.62
C GLU A 32 -7.60 0.00 26.84
N GLN A 33 -7.06 0.59 25.78
CA GLN A 33 -5.79 1.29 25.89
C GLN A 33 -6.02 2.65 26.53
N PRO A 34 -5.12 3.10 27.45
CA PRO A 34 -5.21 4.44 28.02
C PRO A 34 -5.15 5.48 26.89
N ARG A 35 -6.09 6.42 26.90
CA ARG A 35 -6.12 7.49 25.92
C ARG A 35 -4.95 8.44 26.17
N ILE A 36 -3.96 8.41 25.30
CA ILE A 36 -2.88 9.39 25.27
C ILE A 36 -3.43 10.67 24.68
N GLU A 37 -3.33 11.79 25.42
CA GLU A 37 -3.74 13.11 24.91
C GLU A 37 -2.85 13.52 23.73
N ALA A 38 -3.46 14.22 22.77
CA ALA A 38 -2.84 14.67 21.55
C ALA A 38 -3.27 16.12 21.27
N GLU A 39 -2.76 17.04 22.10
CA GLU A 39 -3.01 18.46 21.94
C GLU A 39 -1.95 19.10 21.02
N PHE A 40 -2.39 19.91 20.07
CA PHE A 40 -1.55 20.67 19.14
C PHE A 40 -2.35 21.82 18.54
N ASP A 41 -1.67 22.75 17.92
CA ASP A 41 -2.28 23.87 17.18
C ASP A 41 -2.81 23.38 15.82
N LYS A 42 -4.13 23.17 15.74
CA LYS A 42 -4.82 22.66 14.55
C LYS A 42 -4.75 23.62 13.38
N ASP A 43 -4.92 24.91 13.63
CA ASP A 43 -4.92 25.94 12.58
C ASP A 43 -3.53 26.04 11.94
N ARG A 44 -2.48 26.01 12.76
CA ARG A 44 -1.10 25.98 12.28
C ARG A 44 -0.82 24.71 11.48
N ALA A 45 -1.28 23.54 11.92
CA ALA A 45 -1.12 22.28 11.20
C ALA A 45 -1.79 22.28 9.82
N VAL A 46 -3.00 22.85 9.74
CA VAL A 46 -3.74 22.98 8.48
C VAL A 46 -3.05 23.96 7.53
N GLU A 47 -2.59 25.13 8.03
CA GLU A 47 -1.90 26.10 7.18
C GLU A 47 -0.52 25.59 6.71
N ALA A 48 0.17 24.79 7.54
CA ALA A 48 1.38 24.09 7.12
C ALA A 48 1.08 23.13 5.95
N LEU A 49 0.06 22.28 6.06
CA LEU A 49 -0.36 21.39 4.98
C LEU A 49 -0.72 22.16 3.69
N ARG A 50 -1.45 23.27 3.82
CA ARG A 50 -1.77 24.16 2.69
C ARG A 50 -0.51 24.70 2.00
N THR A 51 0.48 25.10 2.79
CA THR A 51 1.76 25.59 2.27
C THR A 51 2.50 24.50 1.51
N LEU A 52 2.51 23.25 2.02
CA LEU A 52 3.11 22.11 1.35
C LEU A 52 2.39 21.77 0.03
N ILE A 53 1.06 21.80 0.01
CA ILE A 53 0.27 21.54 -1.23
C ILE A 53 0.59 22.57 -2.31
N ARG A 54 0.80 23.84 -1.94
CA ARG A 54 1.19 24.90 -2.89
C ARG A 54 2.58 24.76 -3.49
N CYS A 55 3.39 23.82 -3.01
CA CYS A 55 4.64 23.42 -3.66
C CYS A 55 4.31 22.33 -4.68
N LYS A 56 4.47 22.62 -5.97
CA LYS A 56 4.14 21.73 -7.10
C LYS A 56 5.22 20.66 -7.29
N THR A 57 5.45 19.84 -6.28
CA THR A 57 6.48 18.79 -6.30
C THR A 57 6.06 17.59 -7.16
N VAL A 58 5.75 17.84 -8.42
CA VAL A 58 5.34 16.83 -9.39
C VAL A 58 6.57 16.04 -9.82
N SER A 59 6.55 14.72 -9.60
CA SER A 59 7.55 13.81 -10.14
C SER A 59 7.08 13.19 -11.46
N ASP A 60 7.99 13.07 -12.42
CA ASP A 60 7.73 12.45 -13.71
C ASP A 60 8.92 11.58 -14.13
N ARG A 61 8.65 10.48 -14.83
CA ARG A 61 9.71 9.62 -15.37
C ARG A 61 10.57 10.30 -16.45
N ASN A 62 10.05 11.37 -17.04
CA ASN A 62 10.80 12.26 -17.90
C ASN A 62 11.28 13.47 -17.08
N PRO A 63 12.57 13.55 -16.70
CA PRO A 63 13.08 14.63 -15.87
C PRO A 63 12.89 16.02 -16.45
N ALA A 64 12.67 16.14 -17.78
CA ALA A 64 12.40 17.43 -18.43
C ALA A 64 11.00 18.01 -18.09
N LEU A 65 10.11 17.19 -17.51
CA LEU A 65 8.79 17.60 -17.04
C LEU A 65 8.74 17.92 -15.56
N GLU A 66 9.84 17.72 -14.82
CA GLU A 66 9.96 18.06 -13.42
C GLU A 66 10.47 19.47 -13.19
N ASP A 67 10.04 20.11 -12.10
CA ASP A 67 10.55 21.41 -11.66
C ASP A 67 11.25 21.28 -10.30
N ASP A 68 12.56 21.13 -10.32
CA ASP A 68 13.39 21.07 -9.12
C ASP A 68 13.27 22.31 -8.21
N ALA A 69 12.85 23.47 -8.73
CA ALA A 69 12.66 24.66 -7.93
C ALA A 69 11.50 24.48 -6.93
N GLU A 70 10.44 23.78 -7.32
CA GLU A 70 9.32 23.49 -6.43
C GLU A 70 9.70 22.51 -5.29
N PHE A 71 10.58 21.52 -5.57
CA PHE A 71 11.13 20.65 -4.52
C PHE A 71 12.01 21.44 -3.55
N ARG A 72 12.90 22.30 -4.06
CA ARG A 72 13.73 23.19 -3.22
C ARG A 72 12.89 24.18 -2.41
N LYS A 73 11.80 24.72 -2.99
CA LYS A 73 10.86 25.61 -2.31
C LYS A 73 10.18 24.91 -1.13
N LEU A 74 9.74 23.65 -1.30
CA LEU A 74 9.18 22.86 -0.21
C LEU A 74 10.20 22.68 0.92
N ILE A 75 11.42 22.21 0.60
CA ILE A 75 12.47 22.00 1.60
C ILE A 75 12.83 23.32 2.32
N ALA A 76 12.94 24.42 1.60
CA ALA A 76 13.22 25.73 2.17
C ALA A 76 12.12 26.26 3.09
N SER A 77 10.88 25.81 2.96
CA SER A 77 9.77 26.18 3.82
C SER A 77 9.77 25.46 5.18
N LEU A 78 10.42 24.30 5.31
CA LEU A 78 10.34 23.46 6.50
C LEU A 78 10.81 24.15 7.78
N PRO A 79 11.90 24.94 7.82
CA PRO A 79 12.33 25.63 9.05
C PRO A 79 11.33 26.66 9.57
N ALA A 80 10.53 27.26 8.68
CA ALA A 80 9.49 28.20 9.08
C ALA A 80 8.21 27.48 9.55
N LEU A 81 7.89 26.35 8.93
CA LEU A 81 6.71 25.55 9.27
C LEU A 81 6.92 24.73 10.54
N TYR A 82 8.12 24.15 10.73
CA TYR A 82 8.47 23.23 11.81
C TYR A 82 9.80 23.63 12.50
N PRO A 83 9.84 24.80 13.17
CA PRO A 83 11.08 25.36 13.69
C PRO A 83 11.73 24.51 14.78
N ALA A 84 10.94 23.86 15.64
CA ALA A 84 11.47 23.03 16.72
C ALA A 84 12.14 21.76 16.18
N VAL A 85 11.52 21.09 15.19
CA VAL A 85 12.10 19.92 14.52
C VAL A 85 13.40 20.32 13.82
N CYS A 86 13.37 21.35 12.98
CA CYS A 86 14.56 21.74 12.18
C CYS A 86 15.72 22.23 13.03
N ALA A 87 15.44 22.81 14.20
CA ALA A 87 16.47 23.20 15.16
C ALA A 87 17.08 21.98 15.90
N ARG A 88 16.26 20.97 16.25
CA ARG A 88 16.68 19.81 17.04
C ARG A 88 17.25 18.67 16.17
N ALA A 89 16.72 18.49 14.96
CA ALA A 89 17.04 17.43 14.01
C ALA A 89 17.34 18.07 12.64
N PRO A 90 18.60 18.51 12.38
CA PRO A 90 18.95 19.12 11.10
C PRO A 90 18.65 18.20 9.92
N ILE A 91 18.18 18.79 8.82
CA ILE A 91 17.82 18.07 7.60
C ILE A 91 19.10 17.60 6.91
N LEU A 92 19.32 16.29 6.83
CA LEU A 92 20.30 15.68 5.96
C LEU A 92 19.66 15.41 4.61
N GLN A 93 20.14 16.08 3.56
CA GLN A 93 19.72 15.82 2.20
C GLN A 93 20.59 14.73 1.59
N LEU A 94 19.97 13.69 1.09
CA LEU A 94 20.60 12.57 0.38
C LEU A 94 20.28 12.64 -1.12
N ALA A 95 20.94 11.81 -1.92
CA ALA A 95 20.70 11.75 -3.34
C ALA A 95 19.23 11.43 -3.68
N ASP A 96 18.80 11.77 -4.88
CA ASP A 96 17.46 11.52 -5.40
C ASP A 96 16.34 12.02 -4.46
N ARG A 97 16.53 13.23 -3.92
CA ARG A 97 15.55 13.91 -3.07
C ARG A 97 15.23 13.15 -1.76
N GLY A 98 16.17 12.35 -1.23
CA GLY A 98 16.05 11.77 0.10
C GLY A 98 16.25 12.83 1.17
N LEU A 99 15.36 12.91 2.17
CA LEU A 99 15.50 13.77 3.34
C LEU A 99 15.48 12.92 4.60
N LEU A 100 16.47 13.08 5.45
CA LEU A 100 16.56 12.35 6.71
C LEU A 100 16.80 13.34 7.87
N LEU A 101 15.95 13.26 8.90
CA LEU A 101 16.08 14.00 10.14
C LEU A 101 16.21 13.01 11.28
N ARG A 102 17.23 13.13 12.11
CA ARG A 102 17.41 12.31 13.30
C ARG A 102 17.04 13.12 14.55
N TRP A 103 15.97 12.74 15.17
CA TRP A 103 15.62 13.20 16.51
C TRP A 103 16.18 12.24 17.55
N GLU A 104 17.27 12.68 18.19
CA GLU A 104 18.03 11.88 19.13
C GLU A 104 17.24 11.64 20.43
N GLY A 105 17.08 10.37 20.77
CA GLY A 105 16.47 9.89 21.99
C GLY A 105 17.45 9.74 23.14
N ARG A 106 16.95 9.18 24.25
CA ARG A 106 17.79 8.85 25.41
C ARG A 106 18.66 7.61 25.16
N ARG A 107 18.21 6.74 24.24
CA ARG A 107 18.86 5.49 23.80
C ARG A 107 18.87 5.42 22.28
N HIS A 108 19.72 4.52 21.74
CA HIS A 108 19.94 4.42 20.29
C HIS A 108 19.81 3.00 19.75
N ASP A 109 19.40 2.04 20.59
CA ASP A 109 19.41 0.60 20.29
C ASP A 109 18.11 0.10 19.61
N ALA A 110 17.03 0.86 19.66
CA ALA A 110 15.73 0.48 19.09
C ALA A 110 15.07 1.65 18.34
N PRO A 111 15.71 2.23 17.32
CA PRO A 111 15.21 3.42 16.64
C PRO A 111 13.89 3.14 15.89
N THR A 112 13.05 4.19 15.83
CA THR A 112 11.81 4.21 15.03
C THR A 112 12.02 5.06 13.79
N VAL A 113 11.53 4.61 12.63
CA VAL A 113 11.53 5.36 11.37
C VAL A 113 10.09 5.66 10.99
N LEU A 114 9.78 6.94 10.79
CA LEU A 114 8.50 7.43 10.27
C LEU A 114 8.74 7.96 8.85
N MET A 115 7.96 7.45 7.90
CA MET A 115 8.16 7.72 6.48
C MET A 115 6.97 8.42 5.85
N ALA A 116 7.25 9.20 4.82
CA ALA A 116 6.28 9.71 3.86
C ALA A 116 7.03 10.14 2.60
N HIS A 117 6.32 10.28 1.50
CA HIS A 117 6.84 11.00 0.34
C HIS A 117 6.25 12.42 0.24
N TYR A 118 6.94 13.30 -0.48
CA TYR A 118 6.53 14.68 -0.66
C TYR A 118 6.40 15.10 -2.13
N ASP A 119 6.69 14.17 -3.05
CA ASP A 119 6.31 14.30 -4.45
C ASP A 119 4.84 13.93 -4.68
N VAL A 120 4.34 14.24 -5.85
CA VAL A 120 2.96 13.97 -6.26
C VAL A 120 2.91 13.63 -7.75
N VAL A 121 1.88 12.88 -8.17
CA VAL A 121 1.63 12.60 -9.59
C VAL A 121 1.21 13.84 -10.35
N PRO A 122 1.41 13.90 -11.69
CA PRO A 122 0.91 14.96 -12.56
C PRO A 122 -0.61 15.16 -12.47
N VAL A 123 -1.06 16.32 -12.89
CA VAL A 123 -2.49 16.70 -12.92
C VAL A 123 -2.89 17.22 -14.29
N GLU A 124 -4.13 16.92 -14.69
CA GLU A 124 -4.82 17.56 -15.81
C GLU A 124 -5.73 18.65 -15.22
N GLU A 125 -5.22 19.89 -15.16
CA GLU A 125 -5.89 21.00 -14.44
C GLU A 125 -7.34 21.23 -14.90
N GLY A 126 -7.64 20.98 -16.20
CA GLY A 126 -8.99 21.13 -16.77
C GLY A 126 -10.06 20.22 -16.18
N ASP A 127 -9.67 19.16 -15.49
CA ASP A 127 -10.58 18.18 -14.87
C ASP A 127 -10.88 18.48 -13.38
N TRP A 128 -10.34 19.60 -12.85
CA TRP A 128 -10.46 19.96 -11.46
C TRP A 128 -11.50 21.05 -11.23
N GLU A 129 -12.35 20.87 -10.21
CA GLU A 129 -13.31 21.88 -9.74
C GLU A 129 -12.64 23.05 -9.03
N LYS A 130 -11.54 22.79 -8.33
CA LYS A 130 -10.69 23.79 -7.65
C LYS A 130 -9.26 23.64 -8.15
N PRO A 131 -8.47 24.71 -8.31
CA PRO A 131 -7.08 24.59 -8.76
C PRO A 131 -6.28 23.63 -7.88
N PRO A 132 -5.59 22.62 -8.46
CA PRO A 132 -5.01 21.50 -7.71
C PRO A 132 -3.87 21.87 -6.76
N PHE A 133 -3.27 23.06 -6.92
CA PHE A 133 -2.15 23.50 -6.10
C PHE A 133 -2.43 24.81 -5.32
N ASP A 134 -3.67 25.30 -5.32
CA ASP A 134 -4.01 26.51 -4.55
C ASP A 134 -4.33 26.21 -3.09
N ALA A 135 -4.48 24.94 -2.74
CA ALA A 135 -4.84 24.50 -1.39
C ALA A 135 -6.10 25.21 -0.89
N VAL A 136 -7.17 25.17 -1.68
CA VAL A 136 -8.43 25.83 -1.37
C VAL A 136 -9.07 25.14 -0.16
N LEU A 137 -9.36 25.94 0.88
CA LEU A 137 -10.08 25.48 2.07
C LEU A 137 -11.50 26.02 2.02
N GLU A 138 -12.48 25.14 1.90
CA GLU A 138 -13.89 25.47 1.82
C GLU A 138 -14.72 24.43 2.58
N ASP A 139 -15.65 24.87 3.41
CA ASP A 139 -16.57 24.02 4.18
C ASP A 139 -15.88 22.89 4.98
N GLY A 140 -14.69 23.16 5.55
CA GLY A 140 -13.93 22.19 6.31
C GLY A 140 -13.22 21.13 5.47
N VAL A 141 -13.17 21.31 4.14
CA VAL A 141 -12.48 20.45 3.19
C VAL A 141 -11.33 21.20 2.53
N LEU A 142 -10.16 20.61 2.55
CA LEU A 142 -8.95 21.11 1.90
C LEU A 142 -8.76 20.39 0.57
N TRP A 143 -8.82 21.14 -0.51
CA TRP A 143 -8.68 20.67 -1.88
C TRP A 143 -7.23 20.83 -2.35
N GLY A 144 -6.68 19.81 -2.95
CA GLY A 144 -5.36 19.89 -3.59
C GLY A 144 -4.68 18.56 -3.82
N ARG A 145 -3.85 18.48 -4.84
CA ARG A 145 -3.01 17.34 -5.14
C ARG A 145 -1.98 17.12 -4.02
N GLY A 146 -1.89 15.88 -3.52
CA GLY A 146 -1.06 15.51 -2.39
C GLY A 146 -1.75 15.71 -1.03
N SER A 147 -3.02 16.15 -1.01
CA SER A 147 -3.78 16.26 0.24
C SER A 147 -4.06 14.90 0.90
N LEU A 148 -4.13 13.82 0.11
CA LEU A 148 -4.25 12.44 0.57
C LEU A 148 -2.95 11.67 0.36
N ASP A 149 -2.31 11.85 -0.79
CA ASP A 149 -1.16 11.05 -1.24
C ASP A 149 0.07 11.95 -1.50
N THR A 150 1.02 12.13 -0.53
CA THR A 150 0.85 11.85 0.91
C THR A 150 1.40 12.99 1.76
N LYS A 151 1.28 14.27 1.29
CA LYS A 151 1.70 15.45 2.05
C LYS A 151 1.01 15.58 3.41
N VAL A 152 -0.19 15.01 3.58
CA VAL A 152 -0.85 14.93 4.89
C VAL A 152 -0.05 14.08 5.87
N THR A 153 0.51 12.96 5.45
CA THR A 153 1.37 12.10 6.27
C THR A 153 2.68 12.83 6.62
N PHE A 154 3.31 13.45 5.62
CA PHE A 154 4.50 14.28 5.80
C PHE A 154 4.25 15.40 6.83
N ASN A 155 3.16 16.17 6.67
CA ASN A 155 2.74 17.21 7.62
C ASN A 155 2.42 16.63 9.01
N GLY A 156 1.72 15.49 9.06
CA GLY A 156 1.32 14.84 10.30
C GLY A 156 2.54 14.44 11.16
N ILE A 157 3.53 13.83 10.55
CA ILE A 157 4.79 13.43 11.19
C ILE A 157 5.55 14.68 11.72
N LEU A 158 5.75 15.68 10.86
CA LEU A 158 6.52 16.87 11.21
C LEU A 158 5.81 17.72 12.27
N THR A 159 4.50 17.93 12.15
CA THR A 159 3.71 18.69 13.15
C THR A 159 3.73 17.98 14.51
N ALA A 160 3.58 16.66 14.53
CA ALA A 160 3.63 15.89 15.78
C ALA A 160 5.00 16.00 16.45
N ALA A 161 6.08 15.83 15.68
CA ALA A 161 7.44 15.96 16.19
C ALA A 161 7.73 17.38 16.66
N ASP A 162 7.36 18.42 15.88
CA ASP A 162 7.55 19.83 16.23
C ASP A 162 6.82 20.18 17.55
N THR A 163 5.59 19.72 17.71
CA THR A 163 4.78 19.93 18.92
C THR A 163 5.45 19.30 20.14
N LEU A 164 5.92 18.07 20.04
CA LEU A 164 6.56 17.35 21.16
C LEU A 164 7.90 17.96 21.53
N ILE A 165 8.71 18.33 20.55
CA ILE A 165 10.02 18.98 20.77
C ILE A 165 9.84 20.36 21.42
N ALA A 166 8.90 21.17 20.90
CA ALA A 166 8.59 22.47 21.47
C ALA A 166 8.07 22.36 22.92
N GLY A 167 7.35 21.27 23.24
CA GLY A 167 6.92 20.94 24.60
C GLY A 167 8.04 20.35 25.49
N GLY A 168 9.28 20.25 25.02
CA GLY A 168 10.42 19.74 25.78
C GLY A 168 10.44 18.21 25.95
N TRP A 169 9.61 17.47 25.19
CA TRP A 169 9.60 16.02 25.26
C TRP A 169 10.77 15.40 24.48
N THR A 170 11.30 14.29 24.97
CA THR A 170 12.40 13.54 24.36
C THR A 170 12.02 12.05 24.27
N PRO A 171 12.15 11.41 23.11
CA PRO A 171 11.83 10.00 22.94
C PRO A 171 12.79 9.08 23.72
N GLU A 172 12.34 7.88 24.04
CA GLU A 172 13.20 6.88 24.69
C GLU A 172 14.29 6.40 23.72
N ASN A 173 13.93 6.14 22.46
CA ASN A 173 14.88 5.79 21.41
C ASN A 173 14.85 6.82 20.28
N ASP A 174 15.90 6.82 19.45
CA ASP A 174 15.97 7.70 18.30
C ASP A 174 14.74 7.59 17.40
N VAL A 175 14.23 8.74 16.95
CA VAL A 175 13.17 8.81 15.93
C VAL A 175 13.77 9.42 14.66
N TYR A 176 13.75 8.67 13.60
CA TYR A 176 14.15 9.12 12.28
C TYR A 176 12.91 9.50 11.48
N LEU A 177 12.91 10.71 10.92
CA LEU A 177 11.92 11.18 9.98
C LEU A 177 12.54 11.06 8.60
N ALA A 178 12.04 10.13 7.80
CA ALA A 178 12.62 9.71 6.54
C ALA A 178 11.67 10.01 5.38
N PHE A 179 12.03 10.93 4.51
CA PHE A 179 11.16 11.39 3.45
C PHE A 179 11.81 11.26 2.07
N SER A 180 11.03 10.89 1.07
CA SER A 180 11.46 10.79 -0.32
C SER A 180 10.67 11.74 -1.23
N GLY A 181 11.30 12.21 -2.29
CA GLY A 181 10.68 13.08 -3.30
C GLY A 181 10.61 12.42 -4.67
N GLY A 182 10.35 11.13 -4.73
CA GLY A 182 10.31 10.36 -5.98
C GLY A 182 9.59 9.02 -5.84
N GLU A 183 8.72 8.83 -4.86
CA GLU A 183 7.98 7.59 -4.63
C GLU A 183 7.13 7.23 -5.83
N GLU A 184 6.38 8.18 -6.36
CA GLU A 184 5.39 8.04 -7.44
C GLU A 184 5.99 7.53 -8.76
N ILE A 185 7.29 7.72 -8.94
CA ILE A 185 8.03 7.23 -10.10
C ILE A 185 8.92 6.02 -9.80
N ASN A 186 8.86 5.49 -8.56
CA ASN A 186 9.78 4.48 -8.01
C ASN A 186 11.24 4.97 -8.02
N GLY A 187 11.48 6.20 -7.59
CA GLY A 187 12.80 6.83 -7.45
C GLY A 187 13.66 6.16 -6.37
N GLN A 188 14.90 6.62 -6.24
CA GLN A 188 15.88 6.00 -5.35
C GLN A 188 16.06 6.73 -4.01
N GLY A 189 15.29 7.79 -3.74
CA GLY A 189 15.44 8.60 -2.52
C GLY A 189 15.36 7.76 -1.23
N ALA A 190 14.34 6.92 -1.09
CA ALA A 190 14.21 6.02 0.04
C ALA A 190 15.30 4.93 0.09
N ALA A 191 15.78 4.45 -1.07
CA ALA A 191 16.89 3.50 -1.14
C ALA A 191 18.19 4.12 -0.61
N HIS A 192 18.50 5.38 -0.95
CA HIS A 192 19.66 6.08 -0.43
C HIS A 192 19.57 6.34 1.08
N ILE A 193 18.37 6.55 1.63
CA ILE A 193 18.18 6.60 3.09
C ILE A 193 18.50 5.24 3.72
N VAL A 194 18.06 4.15 3.11
CA VAL A 194 18.36 2.78 3.57
C VAL A 194 19.86 2.48 3.48
N GLU A 195 20.55 2.88 2.40
CA GLU A 195 22.01 2.78 2.29
C GLU A 195 22.72 3.54 3.40
N TYR A 196 22.26 4.76 3.72
CA TYR A 196 22.79 5.52 4.86
C TYR A 196 22.65 4.72 6.17
N PHE A 197 21.50 4.11 6.44
CA PHE A 197 21.30 3.28 7.62
C PHE A 197 22.23 2.07 7.65
N GLN A 198 22.42 1.39 6.52
CA GLN A 198 23.34 0.25 6.39
C GLN A 198 24.78 0.67 6.69
N GLN A 199 25.24 1.79 6.12
CA GLN A 199 26.60 2.32 6.31
C GLN A 199 26.87 2.73 7.75
N HIS A 200 25.85 3.16 8.50
CA HIS A 200 25.95 3.57 9.90
C HIS A 200 25.56 2.49 10.91
N GLY A 201 25.24 1.27 10.42
CA GLY A 201 24.86 0.15 11.28
C GLY A 201 23.51 0.33 12.00
N ILE A 202 22.64 1.22 11.49
CA ILE A 202 21.35 1.53 12.10
C ILE A 202 20.33 0.46 11.67
N ARG A 203 19.69 -0.18 12.67
CA ARG A 203 18.64 -1.16 12.46
C ARG A 203 17.34 -0.72 13.15
N PRO A 204 16.34 -0.25 12.40
CA PRO A 204 15.09 0.19 12.98
C PRO A 204 14.34 -0.95 13.68
N ALA A 205 13.88 -0.71 14.90
CA ALA A 205 12.97 -1.59 15.63
C ALA A 205 11.53 -1.45 15.14
N LEU A 206 11.19 -0.31 14.53
CA LEU A 206 9.88 -0.01 13.95
C LEU A 206 10.05 0.90 12.74
N VAL A 207 9.40 0.56 11.64
CA VAL A 207 9.26 1.43 10.45
C VAL A 207 7.77 1.58 10.16
N VAL A 208 7.30 2.81 10.00
CA VAL A 208 5.91 3.11 9.62
C VAL A 208 5.92 4.03 8.41
N ASP A 209 5.29 3.58 7.35
CA ASP A 209 5.12 4.28 6.10
C ASP A 209 3.63 4.42 5.77
N GLU A 210 3.31 5.05 4.66
CA GLU A 210 1.96 5.11 4.11
C GLU A 210 1.43 3.74 3.67
N GLY A 211 0.14 3.66 3.31
CA GLY A 211 -0.47 2.48 2.69
C GLY A 211 -1.92 2.25 3.09
N GLY A 212 -2.19 1.36 4.06
CA GLY A 212 -3.55 1.16 4.55
C GLY A 212 -4.11 2.39 5.27
N ALA A 213 -5.42 2.41 5.52
CA ALA A 213 -6.11 3.53 6.17
C ALA A 213 -7.27 3.02 7.03
N VAL A 214 -7.95 3.92 7.74
CA VAL A 214 -9.24 3.60 8.36
C VAL A 214 -10.32 3.73 7.29
N VAL A 215 -10.98 2.62 7.00
CA VAL A 215 -12.00 2.55 5.95
C VAL A 215 -13.28 1.92 6.44
N GLU A 216 -14.40 2.38 5.91
CA GLU A 216 -15.70 1.76 6.11
C GLU A 216 -15.89 0.62 5.12
N ASN A 217 -16.72 -0.36 5.52
CA ASN A 217 -17.04 -1.52 4.67
C ASN A 217 -15.81 -2.27 4.12
N ALA A 218 -14.71 -2.27 4.87
CA ALA A 218 -13.46 -2.93 4.50
C ALA A 218 -13.62 -4.44 4.26
N PHE A 219 -14.66 -5.04 4.85
CA PHE A 219 -14.87 -6.48 4.81
C PHE A 219 -16.36 -6.83 4.77
N PRO A 220 -16.78 -7.83 3.97
CA PRO A 220 -18.16 -8.23 3.87
C PRO A 220 -18.79 -8.53 5.23
N GLY A 221 -19.91 -7.86 5.56
CA GLY A 221 -20.66 -8.07 6.79
C GLY A 221 -20.04 -7.47 8.06
N VAL A 222 -18.95 -6.71 7.97
CA VAL A 222 -18.37 -5.89 9.05
C VAL A 222 -18.79 -4.45 8.85
N LYS A 223 -19.54 -3.91 9.82
CA LYS A 223 -20.05 -2.52 9.77
C LYS A 223 -19.15 -1.50 10.44
N GLN A 224 -18.26 -1.97 11.31
CA GLN A 224 -17.32 -1.11 12.03
C GLN A 224 -16.25 -0.59 11.08
N PRO A 225 -15.79 0.66 11.23
CA PRO A 225 -14.60 1.13 10.54
C PRO A 225 -13.40 0.25 10.85
N CYS A 226 -12.57 0.00 9.87
CA CYS A 226 -11.40 -0.87 10.00
C CYS A 226 -10.15 -0.10 9.62
N ALA A 227 -9.22 0.01 10.54
CA ALA A 227 -7.85 0.39 10.25
C ALA A 227 -7.13 -0.83 9.68
N VAL A 228 -6.91 -0.84 8.38
CA VAL A 228 -6.15 -1.89 7.70
C VAL A 228 -4.69 -1.49 7.66
N VAL A 229 -3.83 -2.27 8.32
CA VAL A 229 -2.40 -1.99 8.44
C VAL A 229 -1.63 -3.00 7.60
N GLY A 230 -0.93 -2.53 6.57
CA GLY A 230 -0.12 -3.37 5.70
C GLY A 230 1.06 -3.97 6.46
N ILE A 231 1.07 -5.28 6.64
CA ILE A 231 2.20 -6.02 7.23
C ILE A 231 3.11 -6.64 6.18
N ALA A 232 2.70 -6.60 4.92
CA ALA A 232 3.47 -6.94 3.74
C ALA A 232 2.86 -6.21 2.53
N GLU A 233 3.62 -6.11 1.46
CA GLU A 233 3.16 -5.65 0.16
C GLU A 233 3.47 -6.67 -0.93
N LYS A 234 2.64 -6.66 -1.96
CA LYS A 234 2.82 -7.50 -3.14
C LYS A 234 4.06 -7.06 -3.93
N GLY A 235 4.71 -8.02 -4.58
CA GLY A 235 5.73 -7.68 -5.58
C GLY A 235 5.10 -7.07 -6.83
N LEU A 236 5.94 -6.42 -7.62
CA LEU A 236 5.59 -5.82 -8.91
C LEU A 236 6.48 -6.39 -9.99
N MET A 237 5.93 -6.65 -11.17
CA MET A 237 6.70 -6.99 -12.35
C MET A 237 5.96 -6.53 -13.61
N ASP A 238 6.66 -5.83 -14.50
CA ASP A 238 6.21 -5.60 -15.87
C ASP A 238 6.90 -6.62 -16.78
N LEU A 239 6.10 -7.43 -17.46
CA LEU A 239 6.56 -8.51 -18.32
C LEU A 239 6.08 -8.25 -19.76
N GLU A 240 7.03 -8.19 -20.69
CA GLU A 240 6.76 -8.12 -22.13
C GLU A 240 6.73 -9.52 -22.73
N TYR A 241 5.79 -9.75 -23.62
CA TYR A 241 5.62 -10.91 -24.46
C TYR A 241 5.89 -10.47 -25.89
N ARG A 242 6.92 -10.98 -26.51
CA ARG A 242 7.37 -10.54 -27.83
C ARG A 242 7.31 -11.68 -28.83
N VAL A 243 6.81 -11.40 -30.03
CA VAL A 243 6.84 -12.31 -31.19
C VAL A 243 7.51 -11.59 -32.34
N VAL A 244 8.51 -12.24 -32.93
CA VAL A 244 9.21 -11.73 -34.13
C VAL A 244 8.79 -12.56 -35.33
N SER A 245 8.60 -11.91 -36.47
CA SER A 245 8.23 -12.53 -37.76
C SER A 245 8.95 -11.86 -38.91
N GLY A 246 8.75 -12.36 -40.11
CA GLY A 246 9.27 -11.71 -41.33
C GLY A 246 8.46 -10.51 -41.83
N GLY A 247 7.33 -10.18 -41.14
CA GLY A 247 6.38 -9.21 -41.71
C GLY A 247 5.70 -9.71 -42.99
N GLY A 248 5.08 -8.78 -43.74
CA GLY A 248 4.51 -9.09 -45.05
C GLY A 248 3.19 -8.39 -45.35
N HIS A 249 2.60 -8.72 -46.47
CA HIS A 249 1.33 -8.18 -46.93
C HIS A 249 0.14 -8.95 -46.28
N ALA A 250 -0.81 -8.23 -45.70
CA ALA A 250 -1.92 -8.84 -44.97
C ALA A 250 -2.90 -9.68 -45.80
N SER A 251 -2.87 -9.56 -47.15
CA SER A 251 -3.75 -10.34 -48.06
C SER A 251 -3.36 -11.83 -48.16
N ALA A 252 -2.14 -12.19 -47.77
CA ALA A 252 -1.66 -13.58 -47.78
C ALA A 252 -1.03 -13.93 -46.40
N PRO A 253 -1.84 -13.98 -45.32
CA PRO A 253 -1.30 -14.16 -44.00
C PRO A 253 -0.85 -15.62 -43.77
N PRO A 254 0.17 -15.85 -42.95
CA PRO A 254 0.46 -17.19 -42.43
C PRO A 254 -0.70 -17.68 -41.55
N PRO A 255 -0.77 -19.00 -41.23
CA PRO A 255 -1.81 -19.56 -40.38
C PRO A 255 -1.95 -18.85 -39.02
N HIS A 256 -0.85 -18.30 -38.50
CA HIS A 256 -0.79 -17.56 -37.24
C HIS A 256 0.02 -16.30 -37.40
N THR A 257 -0.64 -15.15 -37.28
CA THR A 257 0.03 -13.85 -37.30
C THR A 257 0.62 -13.51 -35.93
N PRO A 258 1.65 -12.64 -35.82
CA PRO A 258 2.22 -12.26 -34.53
C PRO A 258 1.18 -11.77 -33.49
N VAL A 259 0.26 -10.89 -33.92
CA VAL A 259 -0.84 -10.40 -33.06
C VAL A 259 -1.78 -11.53 -32.63
N GLY A 260 -2.11 -12.46 -33.54
CA GLY A 260 -2.95 -13.62 -33.23
C GLY A 260 -2.29 -14.58 -32.23
N VAL A 261 -0.99 -14.78 -32.31
CA VAL A 261 -0.21 -15.57 -31.36
C VAL A 261 -0.26 -14.93 -29.95
N LEU A 262 -0.05 -13.62 -29.87
CA LEU A 262 -0.12 -12.88 -28.57
C LEU A 262 -1.54 -12.86 -28.00
N ALA A 263 -2.57 -12.70 -28.83
CA ALA A 263 -3.96 -12.74 -28.38
C ALA A 263 -4.32 -14.13 -27.79
N ALA A 264 -3.86 -15.22 -28.40
CA ALA A 264 -4.04 -16.56 -27.87
C ALA A 264 -3.30 -16.78 -26.54
N ALA A 265 -2.09 -16.21 -26.40
CA ALA A 265 -1.34 -16.26 -25.15
C ALA A 265 -2.03 -15.46 -24.03
N CYS A 266 -2.53 -14.26 -24.33
CA CYS A 266 -3.32 -13.45 -23.41
C CYS A 266 -4.51 -14.24 -22.86
N ALA A 267 -5.34 -14.78 -23.75
CA ALA A 267 -6.52 -15.57 -23.37
C ALA A 267 -6.16 -16.82 -22.55
N ARG A 268 -5.03 -17.49 -22.84
CA ARG A 268 -4.56 -18.63 -22.02
C ARG A 268 -4.20 -18.21 -20.61
N VAL A 269 -3.46 -17.11 -20.44
CA VAL A 269 -3.03 -16.63 -19.11
C VAL A 269 -4.25 -16.18 -18.29
N GLU A 270 -5.19 -15.43 -18.88
CA GLU A 270 -6.40 -14.98 -18.19
C GLU A 270 -7.31 -16.13 -17.77
N ASN A 271 -7.45 -17.17 -18.60
CA ASN A 271 -8.24 -18.36 -18.30
C ASN A 271 -7.58 -19.29 -17.26
N HIS A 272 -6.29 -19.14 -17.00
CA HIS A 272 -5.53 -19.96 -16.06
C HIS A 272 -4.89 -19.08 -14.95
N PRO A 273 -5.69 -18.40 -14.13
CA PRO A 273 -5.17 -17.53 -13.08
C PRO A 273 -4.25 -18.27 -12.12
N PHE A 274 -3.39 -17.53 -11.45
CA PHE A 274 -2.50 -18.08 -10.41
C PHE A 274 -3.31 -18.75 -9.29
N PRO A 275 -2.73 -19.75 -8.59
CA PRO A 275 -3.41 -20.41 -7.49
C PRO A 275 -3.70 -19.43 -6.36
N MET A 276 -4.69 -19.79 -5.54
CA MET A 276 -4.99 -19.06 -4.32
C MET A 276 -4.02 -19.49 -3.22
N HIS A 277 -3.45 -18.50 -2.51
CA HIS A 277 -2.65 -18.70 -1.30
C HIS A 277 -3.26 -17.93 -0.15
N LEU A 278 -3.57 -18.61 0.94
CA LEU A 278 -3.98 -17.97 2.19
C LEU A 278 -2.71 -17.59 2.96
N THR A 279 -2.09 -16.49 2.56
CA THR A 279 -0.88 -15.96 3.19
C THR A 279 -1.16 -15.48 4.62
N LYS A 280 -0.11 -15.34 5.44
CA LYS A 280 -0.24 -14.85 6.82
C LYS A 280 -1.03 -13.53 6.90
N PRO A 281 -0.74 -12.47 6.09
CA PRO A 281 -1.54 -11.24 6.13
C PRO A 281 -3.03 -11.45 5.84
N ALA A 282 -3.37 -12.27 4.84
CA ALA A 282 -4.75 -12.57 4.50
C ALA A 282 -5.44 -13.42 5.58
N ALA A 283 -4.73 -14.39 6.15
CA ALA A 283 -5.25 -15.25 7.23
C ALA A 283 -5.53 -14.44 8.50
N GLU A 284 -4.63 -13.56 8.91
CA GLU A 284 -4.79 -12.69 10.08
C GLU A 284 -5.91 -11.66 9.86
N MET A 285 -6.03 -11.10 8.64
CA MET A 285 -7.14 -10.24 8.27
C MET A 285 -8.48 -10.97 8.39
N PHE A 286 -8.58 -12.19 7.88
CA PHE A 286 -9.80 -13.00 7.98
C PHE A 286 -10.11 -13.43 9.40
N ASP A 287 -9.09 -13.74 10.23
CA ASP A 287 -9.28 -14.01 11.64
C ASP A 287 -9.81 -12.77 12.38
N THR A 288 -9.20 -11.62 12.15
CA THR A 288 -9.57 -10.38 12.83
C THR A 288 -10.97 -9.91 12.42
N LEU A 289 -11.18 -9.66 11.12
CA LEU A 289 -12.42 -9.07 10.62
C LEU A 289 -13.57 -10.07 10.58
N GLY A 290 -13.29 -11.33 10.24
CA GLY A 290 -14.29 -12.38 10.19
C GLY A 290 -15.00 -12.63 11.52
N ARG A 291 -14.33 -12.41 12.67
CA ARG A 291 -14.92 -12.51 14.02
C ARG A 291 -16.01 -11.46 14.26
N HIS A 292 -15.93 -10.33 13.60
CA HIS A 292 -16.90 -9.22 13.70
C HIS A 292 -18.03 -9.33 12.67
N ALA A 293 -17.94 -10.26 11.71
CA ALA A 293 -18.97 -10.50 10.73
C ALA A 293 -20.23 -11.18 11.30
N GLY A 294 -21.32 -11.12 10.57
CA GLY A 294 -22.56 -11.86 10.91
C GLY A 294 -22.33 -13.39 10.94
N PHE A 295 -23.19 -14.12 11.68
CA PHE A 295 -23.00 -15.56 11.94
C PHE A 295 -22.77 -16.40 10.66
N GLY A 296 -23.49 -16.14 9.57
CA GLY A 296 -23.33 -16.87 8.31
C GLY A 296 -21.91 -16.73 7.71
N LEU A 297 -21.35 -15.53 7.75
CA LEU A 297 -19.96 -15.29 7.30
C LEU A 297 -18.94 -15.86 8.29
N ARG A 298 -19.24 -15.85 9.61
CA ARG A 298 -18.40 -16.53 10.59
C ARG A 298 -18.32 -18.04 10.35
N VAL A 299 -19.38 -18.67 9.83
CA VAL A 299 -19.35 -20.09 9.42
C VAL A 299 -18.26 -20.30 8.36
N VAL A 300 -18.16 -19.40 7.38
CA VAL A 300 -17.13 -19.49 6.32
C VAL A 300 -15.75 -19.21 6.88
N PHE A 301 -15.54 -18.09 7.58
CA PHE A 301 -14.21 -17.65 8.00
C PHE A 301 -13.62 -18.49 9.13
N ALA A 302 -14.44 -19.04 10.03
CA ALA A 302 -13.99 -20.01 11.04
C ALA A 302 -13.59 -21.36 10.45
N ASN A 303 -14.00 -21.65 9.21
CA ASN A 303 -13.84 -22.96 8.58
C ASN A 303 -13.24 -22.86 7.18
N LEU A 304 -12.27 -21.96 6.96
CA LEU A 304 -11.58 -21.80 5.67
C LEU A 304 -10.90 -23.10 5.18
N TRP A 305 -10.58 -24.02 6.11
CA TRP A 305 -10.05 -25.33 5.78
C TRP A 305 -10.97 -26.17 4.87
N CYS A 306 -12.30 -25.99 4.95
CA CYS A 306 -13.28 -26.66 4.08
C CYS A 306 -13.96 -25.70 3.09
N PHE A 307 -14.10 -24.41 3.42
CA PHE A 307 -14.70 -23.40 2.55
C PHE A 307 -13.70 -22.71 1.61
N GLY A 308 -12.39 -23.00 1.72
CA GLY A 308 -11.37 -22.45 0.83
C GLY A 308 -11.67 -22.58 -0.67
N PRO A 309 -12.10 -23.76 -1.18
CA PRO A 309 -12.47 -23.91 -2.57
C PRO A 309 -13.64 -23.03 -3.01
N VAL A 310 -14.63 -22.83 -2.13
CA VAL A 310 -15.78 -21.94 -2.40
C VAL A 310 -15.32 -20.49 -2.47
N LEU A 311 -14.52 -20.05 -1.51
CA LEU A 311 -13.92 -18.71 -1.49
C LEU A 311 -13.10 -18.48 -2.77
N ASN A 312 -12.26 -19.44 -3.15
CA ASN A 312 -11.48 -19.38 -4.38
C ASN A 312 -12.35 -19.19 -5.64
N ALA A 313 -13.43 -19.96 -5.76
CA ALA A 313 -14.36 -19.86 -6.89
C ALA A 313 -15.06 -18.48 -6.92
N MET A 314 -15.50 -17.99 -5.76
CA MET A 314 -16.10 -16.66 -5.64
C MET A 314 -15.12 -15.55 -6.05
N CYS A 315 -13.90 -15.57 -5.51
CA CYS A 315 -12.87 -14.58 -5.83
C CYS A 315 -12.48 -14.58 -7.31
N ARG A 316 -12.38 -15.76 -7.93
CA ARG A 316 -12.12 -15.88 -9.37
C ARG A 316 -13.24 -15.27 -10.22
N LYS A 317 -14.49 -15.44 -9.80
CA LYS A 317 -15.65 -14.92 -10.53
C LYS A 317 -15.83 -13.41 -10.36
N SER A 318 -15.61 -12.87 -9.15
CA SER A 318 -15.82 -11.46 -8.86
C SER A 318 -14.63 -10.58 -9.26
N GLY A 319 -13.40 -11.14 -9.27
CA GLY A 319 -12.19 -10.35 -9.42
C GLY A 319 -11.98 -9.40 -8.23
N GLY A 320 -11.39 -8.23 -8.49
CA GLY A 320 -11.27 -7.14 -7.52
C GLY A 320 -10.24 -7.38 -6.41
N GLU A 321 -10.34 -6.56 -5.36
CA GLU A 321 -9.34 -6.47 -4.28
C GLU A 321 -9.20 -7.79 -3.51
N LEU A 322 -10.32 -8.43 -3.15
CA LEU A 322 -10.27 -9.71 -2.44
C LEU A 322 -9.56 -10.81 -3.24
N ASN A 323 -9.77 -10.83 -4.57
CA ASN A 323 -9.03 -11.74 -5.44
C ASN A 323 -7.53 -11.42 -5.47
N ALA A 324 -7.19 -10.12 -5.49
CA ALA A 324 -5.80 -9.66 -5.49
C ALA A 324 -5.08 -9.97 -4.17
N LEU A 325 -5.77 -9.98 -3.03
CA LEU A 325 -5.21 -10.37 -1.74
C LEU A 325 -4.77 -11.85 -1.70
N LEU A 326 -5.48 -12.71 -2.46
CA LEU A 326 -5.33 -14.15 -2.34
C LEU A 326 -4.42 -14.78 -3.42
N ARG A 327 -4.00 -14.03 -4.45
CA ARG A 327 -3.17 -14.58 -5.53
C ARG A 327 -2.33 -13.54 -6.25
N THR A 328 -1.36 -14.00 -6.99
CA THR A 328 -0.70 -13.20 -8.03
C THR A 328 -1.71 -12.85 -9.11
N THR A 329 -1.78 -11.57 -9.47
CA THR A 329 -2.67 -11.05 -10.51
C THR A 329 -1.87 -10.59 -11.72
N VAL A 330 -2.45 -10.77 -12.91
CA VAL A 330 -1.87 -10.36 -14.20
C VAL A 330 -2.89 -9.47 -14.88
N ALA A 331 -2.47 -8.24 -15.21
CA ALA A 331 -3.26 -7.29 -15.99
C ALA A 331 -2.53 -6.97 -17.29
N PHE A 332 -3.09 -7.32 -18.43
CA PHE A 332 -2.55 -6.92 -19.72
C PHE A 332 -2.92 -5.47 -19.99
N THR A 333 -1.91 -4.61 -20.18
CA THR A 333 -2.10 -3.15 -20.21
C THR A 333 -1.71 -2.52 -21.54
N GLN A 334 -0.82 -3.14 -22.31
CA GLN A 334 -0.36 -2.60 -23.59
C GLN A 334 -0.29 -3.72 -24.63
N MET A 335 -0.65 -3.40 -25.88
CA MET A 335 -0.51 -4.29 -27.02
C MET A 335 -0.09 -3.50 -28.24
N GLN A 336 0.95 -3.96 -28.93
CA GLN A 336 1.47 -3.30 -30.13
C GLN A 336 1.61 -4.29 -31.28
N GLY A 337 1.27 -3.82 -32.47
CA GLY A 337 1.39 -4.57 -33.72
C GLY A 337 1.73 -3.63 -34.87
N SER A 338 1.16 -3.87 -36.05
CA SER A 338 1.35 -2.98 -37.20
C SER A 338 0.58 -1.66 -37.03
N LYS A 339 1.15 -0.56 -37.52
CA LYS A 339 0.47 0.76 -37.64
C LYS A 339 -0.48 0.83 -38.83
N ALA A 340 -0.37 -0.09 -39.79
CA ALA A 340 -1.19 -0.14 -40.99
C ALA A 340 -1.94 -1.47 -41.09
N SER A 341 -3.22 -1.42 -41.42
CA SER A 341 -4.10 -2.59 -41.46
C SER A 341 -3.77 -3.63 -42.54
N ASN A 342 -3.09 -3.22 -43.61
CA ASN A 342 -2.68 -4.06 -44.76
C ASN A 342 -1.26 -4.62 -44.63
N VAL A 343 -0.58 -4.44 -43.48
CA VAL A 343 0.79 -4.89 -43.20
C VAL A 343 0.84 -5.82 -42.04
N LEU A 344 1.44 -7.01 -42.20
CA LEU A 344 1.79 -7.89 -41.09
C LEU A 344 3.02 -7.32 -40.37
N PRO A 345 2.99 -7.13 -39.05
CA PRO A 345 4.11 -6.56 -38.31
C PRO A 345 5.33 -7.50 -38.31
N PRO A 346 6.56 -6.97 -38.47
CA PRO A 346 7.79 -7.78 -38.30
C PRO A 346 7.99 -8.19 -36.84
N SER A 347 7.37 -7.48 -35.91
CA SER A 347 7.30 -7.85 -34.51
C SER A 347 6.00 -7.35 -33.89
N ALA A 348 5.49 -8.06 -32.91
CA ALA A 348 4.39 -7.63 -32.05
C ALA A 348 4.76 -7.84 -30.59
N SER A 349 4.22 -6.98 -29.72
CA SER A 349 4.44 -7.10 -28.28
C SER A 349 3.16 -6.90 -27.49
N LEU A 350 3.13 -7.50 -26.30
CA LEU A 350 2.10 -7.39 -25.30
C LEU A 350 2.78 -7.16 -23.95
N VAL A 351 2.31 -6.24 -23.13
CA VAL A 351 2.87 -6.01 -21.78
C VAL A 351 1.80 -6.30 -20.73
N SER A 352 2.20 -7.01 -19.70
CA SER A 352 1.39 -7.20 -18.49
C SER A 352 2.03 -6.59 -17.27
N ASN A 353 1.21 -5.93 -16.42
CA ASN A 353 1.56 -5.57 -15.06
C ASN A 353 1.15 -6.71 -14.14
N ILE A 354 2.10 -7.24 -13.40
CA ILE A 354 1.92 -8.40 -12.53
C ILE A 354 2.12 -7.96 -11.08
N ARG A 355 1.16 -8.29 -10.21
CA ARG A 355 1.27 -8.07 -8.77
C ARG A 355 1.46 -9.40 -8.07
N LEU A 356 2.70 -9.66 -7.63
CA LEU A 356 3.10 -10.95 -7.06
C LEU A 356 2.57 -11.12 -5.64
N ASN A 357 1.95 -12.28 -5.38
CA ASN A 357 1.60 -12.68 -4.02
C ASN A 357 2.87 -13.03 -3.23
N PRO A 358 2.93 -12.88 -1.90
CA PRO A 358 4.10 -13.23 -1.09
C PRO A 358 4.65 -14.66 -1.26
N GLU A 359 3.83 -15.59 -1.75
CA GLU A 359 4.26 -16.97 -2.05
C GLU A 359 4.90 -17.14 -3.44
N ASP A 360 4.88 -16.10 -4.28
CA ASP A 360 5.45 -16.12 -5.61
C ASP A 360 6.68 -15.21 -5.69
N THR A 361 7.65 -15.60 -6.53
CA THR A 361 8.76 -14.75 -6.95
C THR A 361 8.58 -14.34 -8.41
N MET A 362 9.34 -13.37 -8.88
CA MET A 362 9.37 -13.01 -10.30
C MET A 362 9.68 -14.22 -11.17
N ASP A 363 10.67 -15.03 -10.77
CA ASP A 363 11.11 -16.19 -11.55
C ASP A 363 10.04 -17.29 -11.57
N SER A 364 9.39 -17.57 -10.42
CA SER A 364 8.32 -18.56 -10.35
C SER A 364 7.12 -18.14 -11.19
N ALA A 365 6.79 -16.83 -11.21
CA ALA A 365 5.71 -16.28 -12.00
C ALA A 365 6.00 -16.36 -13.51
N ILE A 366 7.20 -15.99 -13.95
CA ILE A 366 7.64 -16.13 -15.36
C ILE A 366 7.60 -17.60 -15.79
N ALA A 367 8.11 -18.51 -14.98
CA ALA A 367 8.11 -19.94 -15.27
C ALA A 367 6.69 -20.50 -15.41
N ARG A 368 5.75 -20.05 -14.53
CA ARG A 368 4.35 -20.43 -14.63
C ARG A 368 3.70 -19.88 -15.90
N ILE A 369 3.88 -18.59 -16.20
CA ILE A 369 3.35 -17.95 -17.39
C ILE A 369 3.84 -18.67 -18.65
N ARG A 370 5.16 -18.96 -18.74
CA ARG A 370 5.75 -19.70 -19.86
C ARG A 370 5.09 -21.05 -20.07
N ARG A 371 4.88 -21.82 -18.99
CA ARG A 371 4.18 -23.12 -19.06
C ARG A 371 2.72 -22.98 -19.50
N THR A 372 2.04 -21.93 -19.02
CA THR A 372 0.63 -21.66 -19.35
C THR A 372 0.46 -21.30 -20.83
N ILE A 373 1.39 -20.50 -21.37
CA ILE A 373 1.40 -20.09 -22.78
C ILE A 373 1.68 -21.31 -23.67
N GLY A 374 2.70 -22.11 -23.35
CA GLY A 374 3.07 -23.30 -24.11
C GLY A 374 3.39 -23.02 -25.58
N ASP A 375 3.95 -21.85 -25.91
CA ASP A 375 4.29 -21.44 -27.27
C ASP A 375 5.70 -20.81 -27.29
N GLU A 376 6.65 -21.54 -27.88
CA GLU A 376 8.08 -21.16 -27.91
C GLU A 376 8.37 -19.95 -28.80
N ARG A 377 7.42 -19.54 -29.67
CA ARG A 377 7.56 -18.34 -30.50
C ARG A 377 7.51 -17.04 -29.68
N ILE A 378 7.01 -17.13 -28.43
CA ILE A 378 6.86 -15.98 -27.53
C ILE A 378 8.08 -15.89 -26.63
N GLU A 379 8.84 -14.83 -26.81
CA GLU A 379 9.90 -14.43 -25.90
C GLU A 379 9.27 -13.67 -24.71
N LEU A 380 9.66 -14.01 -23.48
CA LEU A 380 9.26 -13.30 -22.27
C LEU A 380 10.44 -12.46 -21.78
N VAL A 381 10.25 -11.14 -21.75
CA VAL A 381 11.28 -10.16 -21.34
C VAL A 381 10.78 -9.42 -20.08
N LYS A 382 11.52 -9.57 -18.98
CA LYS A 382 11.27 -8.80 -17.77
C LYS A 382 11.74 -7.37 -17.99
N LEU A 383 10.82 -6.39 -18.01
CA LEU A 383 11.14 -4.99 -18.18
C LEU A 383 11.62 -4.36 -16.88
N ARG A 384 10.89 -4.62 -15.79
CA ARG A 384 11.24 -4.20 -14.43
C ARG A 384 10.52 -5.09 -13.41
N GLY A 385 10.92 -5.02 -12.17
CA GLY A 385 10.18 -5.69 -11.09
C GLY A 385 10.94 -5.80 -9.80
N MET A 386 10.20 -6.17 -8.77
CA MET A 386 10.69 -6.53 -7.44
C MET A 386 9.87 -7.67 -6.87
N ASN A 387 10.50 -8.48 -6.04
CA ASN A 387 9.80 -9.53 -5.29
C ASN A 387 8.93 -8.90 -4.18
N PRO A 388 7.91 -9.62 -3.68
CA PRO A 388 7.14 -9.19 -2.53
C PRO A 388 8.01 -8.82 -1.33
N SER A 389 7.53 -7.93 -0.47
CA SER A 389 8.22 -7.62 0.78
C SER A 389 8.17 -8.84 1.74
N PRO A 390 9.11 -8.93 2.70
CA PRO A 390 8.93 -9.80 3.85
C PRO A 390 7.63 -9.47 4.60
N ILE A 391 7.11 -10.46 5.33
CA ILE A 391 5.90 -10.29 6.15
C ILE A 391 6.33 -9.88 7.56
N SER A 392 5.89 -8.72 8.02
CA SER A 392 6.14 -8.23 9.36
C SER A 392 5.34 -8.99 10.42
N GLU A 393 5.87 -9.03 11.64
CA GLU A 393 5.21 -9.66 12.76
C GLU A 393 4.09 -8.78 13.35
N THR A 394 3.05 -9.42 13.90
CA THR A 394 1.89 -8.74 14.51
C THR A 394 1.72 -9.09 16.01
N ASN A 395 2.58 -9.95 16.54
CA ASN A 395 2.60 -10.30 17.97
C ASN A 395 3.91 -9.80 18.59
N CYS A 396 4.10 -8.49 18.58
CA CYS A 396 5.34 -7.86 19.04
C CYS A 396 5.08 -6.43 19.52
N PRO A 397 5.96 -5.85 20.35
CA PRO A 397 5.80 -4.48 20.86
C PRO A 397 5.69 -3.40 19.77
N ALA A 398 6.32 -3.60 18.62
CA ALA A 398 6.23 -2.67 17.51
C ALA A 398 4.80 -2.58 16.92
N TRP A 399 4.14 -3.73 16.75
CA TRP A 399 2.72 -3.77 16.36
C TRP A 399 1.83 -3.14 17.41
N ASP A 400 2.06 -3.45 18.69
CA ASP A 400 1.23 -2.95 19.78
C ASP A 400 1.25 -1.41 19.85
N LYS A 401 2.41 -0.77 19.60
CA LYS A 401 2.53 0.70 19.51
C LYS A 401 1.64 1.28 18.42
N VAL A 402 1.69 0.72 17.21
CA VAL A 402 0.90 1.19 16.07
C VAL A 402 -0.60 0.96 16.34
N ALA A 403 -0.97 -0.22 16.82
CA ALA A 403 -2.36 -0.56 17.11
C ALA A 403 -2.94 0.33 18.24
N ALA A 404 -2.16 0.64 19.28
CA ALA A 404 -2.55 1.53 20.36
C ALA A 404 -2.75 2.98 19.86
N ALA A 405 -1.83 3.48 19.02
CA ALA A 405 -1.95 4.80 18.41
C ALA A 405 -3.22 4.92 17.53
N ILE A 406 -3.51 3.89 16.72
CA ILE A 406 -4.73 3.80 15.92
C ILE A 406 -5.97 3.80 16.81
N SER A 407 -6.04 2.91 17.77
CA SER A 407 -7.20 2.77 18.67
C SER A 407 -7.45 4.04 19.49
N GLY A 408 -6.39 4.76 19.87
CA GLY A 408 -6.49 6.04 20.56
C GLY A 408 -6.97 7.18 19.67
N THR A 409 -6.71 7.12 18.37
CA THR A 409 -7.10 8.16 17.40
C THR A 409 -8.50 7.91 16.83
N TRP A 410 -8.82 6.65 16.53
CA TRP A 410 -10.13 6.22 16.01
C TRP A 410 -10.78 5.20 16.95
N PRO A 411 -11.35 5.66 18.10
CA PRO A 411 -12.01 4.77 19.04
C PRO A 411 -13.14 3.99 18.38
N GLY A 412 -13.20 2.68 18.63
CA GLY A 412 -14.21 1.78 18.05
C GLY A 412 -13.88 1.23 16.68
N SER A 413 -12.79 1.68 16.03
CA SER A 413 -12.31 1.04 14.82
C SER A 413 -11.64 -0.30 15.13
N LEU A 414 -11.74 -1.24 14.19
CA LEU A 414 -10.99 -2.50 14.25
C LEU A 414 -9.60 -2.27 13.69
N VAL A 415 -8.57 -2.79 14.35
CA VAL A 415 -7.20 -2.78 13.81
C VAL A 415 -6.92 -4.16 13.23
N SER A 416 -6.65 -4.22 11.93
CA SER A 416 -6.46 -5.48 11.21
C SER A 416 -5.16 -5.48 10.41
N PRO A 417 -4.37 -6.55 10.49
CA PRO A 417 -3.33 -6.80 9.51
C PRO A 417 -3.92 -6.90 8.11
N TYR A 418 -3.12 -6.55 7.11
CA TYR A 418 -3.54 -6.48 5.72
C TYR A 418 -2.37 -6.78 4.79
N LEU A 419 -2.64 -7.34 3.61
CA LEU A 419 -1.68 -7.42 2.53
C LEU A 419 -1.88 -6.22 1.60
N MET A 420 -0.96 -5.29 1.59
CA MET A 420 -1.03 -4.15 0.70
C MET A 420 -0.84 -4.60 -0.75
N VAL A 421 -1.75 -4.18 -1.63
CA VAL A 421 -1.72 -4.56 -3.05
C VAL A 421 -0.96 -3.55 -3.91
N GLN A 422 -0.78 -2.32 -3.41
CA GLN A 422 0.10 -1.28 -3.93
C GLN A 422 1.53 -1.48 -3.44
N CYS A 423 2.43 -0.59 -3.81
CA CYS A 423 3.79 -0.53 -3.29
C CYS A 423 4.00 0.80 -2.55
N ALA A 424 4.92 0.84 -1.60
CA ALA A 424 5.38 2.03 -0.91
C ALA A 424 6.90 1.99 -0.73
N ASP A 425 7.52 3.09 -0.36
CA ASP A 425 8.97 3.18 -0.15
C ASP A 425 9.49 2.31 0.99
N ALA A 426 8.63 1.93 1.93
CA ALA A 426 8.95 0.98 3.00
C ALA A 426 9.50 -0.36 2.51
N ARG A 427 9.29 -0.73 1.23
CA ARG A 427 9.87 -1.94 0.61
C ARG A 427 11.40 -2.00 0.70
N HIS A 428 12.07 -0.85 0.73
CA HIS A 428 13.52 -0.75 0.80
C HIS A 428 14.08 -1.18 2.16
N TYR A 429 13.28 -1.14 3.24
CA TYR A 429 13.68 -1.51 4.60
C TYR A 429 13.66 -3.02 4.88
N ARG A 430 13.37 -3.84 3.88
CA ARG A 430 13.17 -5.30 3.97
C ARG A 430 14.31 -6.06 4.68
N ASP A 431 15.53 -5.59 4.56
CA ASP A 431 16.73 -6.23 5.12
C ASP A 431 17.24 -5.53 6.40
N LEU A 432 16.58 -4.46 6.80
CA LEU A 432 16.93 -3.67 7.99
C LEU A 432 16.00 -3.91 9.18
N SER A 433 14.71 -4.17 8.93
CA SER A 433 13.73 -4.35 9.99
C SER A 433 12.74 -5.46 9.67
N ASN A 434 12.35 -6.20 10.72
CA ASN A 434 11.26 -7.19 10.67
C ASN A 434 9.88 -6.56 10.99
N HIS A 435 9.84 -5.27 11.32
CA HIS A 435 8.64 -4.57 11.77
C HIS A 435 8.40 -3.33 10.89
N VAL A 436 7.95 -3.58 9.67
CA VAL A 436 7.65 -2.56 8.65
C VAL A 436 6.15 -2.55 8.42
N TYR A 437 5.48 -1.50 8.87
CA TYR A 437 4.03 -1.34 8.75
C TYR A 437 3.68 -0.19 7.81
N ARG A 438 2.56 -0.36 7.09
CA ARG A 438 2.07 0.59 6.09
C ARG A 438 0.69 1.04 6.49
N PHE A 439 0.60 2.29 6.95
CA PHE A 439 -0.64 2.86 7.43
C PHE A 439 -0.65 4.37 7.23
N SER A 440 -1.45 4.82 6.28
CA SER A 440 -1.78 6.23 6.12
C SER A 440 -2.78 6.63 7.21
N ALA A 441 -2.37 7.54 8.08
CA ALA A 441 -3.12 7.91 9.27
C ALA A 441 -4.36 8.76 8.93
N MET A 442 -5.30 8.18 8.19
CA MET A 442 -6.50 8.84 7.68
C MET A 442 -7.73 7.93 7.79
N ASP A 443 -8.88 8.54 8.03
CA ASP A 443 -10.18 7.90 7.84
C ASP A 443 -10.78 8.38 6.51
N LEU A 444 -10.99 7.44 5.59
CA LEU A 444 -11.37 7.74 4.21
C LEU A 444 -12.70 7.11 3.84
N THR A 445 -13.57 7.93 3.27
CA THR A 445 -14.76 7.45 2.55
C THR A 445 -14.35 6.81 1.21
N LEU A 446 -15.26 6.05 0.61
CA LEU A 446 -15.03 5.46 -0.70
C LEU A 446 -14.80 6.54 -1.79
N ASP A 447 -15.49 7.68 -1.69
CA ASP A 447 -15.37 8.76 -2.65
C ASP A 447 -14.05 9.49 -2.51
N GLU A 448 -13.57 9.74 -1.28
CA GLU A 448 -12.24 10.30 -1.04
C GLU A 448 -11.14 9.37 -1.58
N ARG A 449 -11.22 8.06 -1.32
CA ARG A 449 -10.26 7.08 -1.86
C ARG A 449 -10.14 7.09 -3.39
N ARG A 450 -11.24 7.37 -4.09
CA ARG A 450 -11.25 7.43 -5.56
C ARG A 450 -10.57 8.66 -6.13
N THR A 451 -10.33 9.68 -5.32
CA THR A 451 -9.64 10.89 -5.74
C THR A 451 -8.11 10.78 -5.66
N ILE A 452 -7.58 9.75 -4.98
CA ILE A 452 -6.15 9.44 -4.97
C ILE A 452 -5.71 9.16 -6.42
N HIS A 453 -4.68 9.87 -6.90
CA HIS A 453 -4.23 9.90 -8.29
C HIS A 453 -5.29 10.38 -9.31
N GLY A 454 -6.51 10.65 -8.86
CA GLY A 454 -7.60 11.21 -9.69
C GLY A 454 -7.66 12.74 -9.63
N SER A 455 -8.69 13.30 -10.28
CA SER A 455 -9.01 14.73 -10.15
C SER A 455 -9.79 15.00 -8.86
N ASN A 456 -9.78 16.25 -8.39
CA ASN A 456 -10.51 16.68 -7.21
C ASN A 456 -10.06 16.00 -5.89
N GLU A 457 -8.78 15.68 -5.77
CA GLU A 457 -8.19 15.18 -4.54
C GLU A 457 -8.41 16.20 -3.42
N ARG A 458 -8.93 15.72 -2.29
CA ARG A 458 -9.30 16.56 -1.17
C ARG A 458 -9.34 15.78 0.13
N ILE A 459 -9.11 16.46 1.24
CA ILE A 459 -9.14 15.89 2.58
C ILE A 459 -9.98 16.75 3.50
N ARG A 460 -10.76 16.13 4.39
CA ARG A 460 -11.41 16.84 5.50
C ARG A 460 -10.36 17.34 6.49
N VAL A 461 -10.52 18.57 6.98
CA VAL A 461 -9.63 19.15 8.00
C VAL A 461 -9.55 18.25 9.24
N GLU A 462 -10.67 17.67 9.65
CA GLU A 462 -10.70 16.75 10.78
C GLU A 462 -9.80 15.52 10.55
N THR A 463 -9.85 14.93 9.36
CA THR A 463 -8.99 13.79 8.98
C THR A 463 -7.51 14.19 8.96
N ALA A 464 -7.17 15.36 8.42
CA ALA A 464 -5.79 15.87 8.45
C ALA A 464 -5.29 16.10 9.89
N CYS A 465 -6.15 16.61 10.79
CA CYS A 465 -5.83 16.75 12.21
C CYS A 465 -5.65 15.39 12.90
N ARG A 466 -6.46 14.40 12.55
CA ARG A 466 -6.30 13.02 13.09
C ARG A 466 -4.98 12.39 12.68
N ALA A 467 -4.44 12.71 11.51
CA ALA A 467 -3.10 12.28 11.13
C ALA A 467 -2.05 12.77 12.14
N VAL A 468 -2.10 14.05 12.51
CA VAL A 468 -1.22 14.61 13.56
C VAL A 468 -1.42 13.90 14.90
N GLU A 469 -2.68 13.69 15.31
CA GLU A 469 -3.02 13.00 16.57
C GLU A 469 -2.44 11.57 16.62
N PHE A 470 -2.51 10.84 15.51
CA PHE A 470 -1.93 9.50 15.40
C PHE A 470 -0.41 9.54 15.63
N TYR A 471 0.29 10.43 14.95
CA TYR A 471 1.76 10.52 15.10
C TYR A 471 2.18 11.03 16.48
N LEU A 472 1.43 11.94 17.10
CA LEU A 472 1.66 12.32 18.50
C LEU A 472 1.58 11.13 19.45
N ARG A 473 0.55 10.27 19.28
CA ARG A 473 0.38 9.06 20.09
C ARG A 473 1.44 8.00 19.80
N LEU A 474 1.83 7.84 18.55
CA LEU A 474 2.83 6.87 18.14
C LEU A 474 4.23 7.26 18.66
N ILE A 475 4.64 8.51 18.42
CA ILE A 475 5.96 9.00 18.84
C ILE A 475 6.12 8.95 20.37
N ARG A 476 5.07 9.24 21.14
CA ARG A 476 5.11 9.14 22.61
C ARG A 476 5.34 7.72 23.15
N GLN A 477 5.27 6.71 22.30
CA GLN A 477 5.57 5.31 22.64
C GLN A 477 6.96 4.86 22.16
N CYS A 478 7.72 5.72 21.49
CA CYS A 478 9.02 5.42 20.90
C CYS A 478 10.22 5.69 21.83
#